data_322a615e28d7d36ba41f27af050d42b5
#
_entry.id   322a615e28d7d36ba41f27af050d42b5
#
_cell.length_a   1.000
_cell.length_b   1.000
_cell.length_c   1.000
_cell.angle_alpha   90.00
_cell.angle_beta   90.00
_cell.angle_gamma   90.00
#
_symmetry.space_group_name_H-M   'P 1'
#
loop_
_entity.id
_entity.type
_entity.pdbx_description
1 polymer ?
#
loop_
_entity_poly.entity_id
_entity_poly.type
_entity_poly.pdbx_seq_one_letter_code
_entity_poly.pdbx_strand_id
1 'polypeptide(L)'
;MSQEIEIGLGKKGRLAYSLDDVSIVPSRRTRDPQDVSTSWQVDAYEFDVPVIGAPMDSVTSPATAIAMGKMGALGVLDLEGLWTRYDDPQPLLDEIAQLPADKATERIQQIYAEPIKPELIIERLHEIRDA
;
A
#
# COMPACT_ATOMS: atom_id res chain seq x y z
N MET A 1 22.44 -3.84 -19.92
CA MET A 1 22.01 -5.20 -20.31
C MET A 1 21.70 -5.96 -19.02
N SER A 2 20.47 -6.40 -18.81
CA SER A 2 20.12 -7.21 -17.64
C SER A 2 20.74 -8.60 -17.79
N GLN A 3 21.54 -8.99 -16.82
CA GLN A 3 22.14 -10.32 -16.78
C GLN A 3 21.04 -11.36 -16.49
N GLU A 4 20.74 -12.21 -17.46
CA GLU A 4 19.88 -13.36 -17.23
C GLU A 4 20.68 -14.49 -16.58
N ILE A 5 20.10 -15.11 -15.57
CA ILE A 5 20.70 -16.22 -14.79
C ILE A 5 19.79 -17.44 -14.97
N GLU A 6 20.35 -18.58 -15.30
CA GLU A 6 19.61 -19.84 -15.31
C GLU A 6 19.44 -20.35 -13.87
N ILE A 7 18.18 -20.49 -13.42
CA ILE A 7 17.82 -20.89 -12.06
C ILE A 7 17.18 -22.29 -11.97
N GLY A 8 17.16 -23.01 -13.07
CA GLY A 8 16.63 -24.38 -13.18
C GLY A 8 16.36 -24.74 -14.61
N LEU A 9 15.97 -25.99 -14.86
CA LEU A 9 15.76 -26.52 -16.20
C LEU A 9 14.71 -25.67 -16.97
N GLY A 10 15.18 -24.88 -17.94
CA GLY A 10 14.33 -23.98 -18.73
C GLY A 10 13.77 -22.77 -17.98
N LYS A 11 14.23 -22.47 -16.75
CA LYS A 11 13.81 -21.31 -15.97
C LYS A 11 14.92 -20.28 -15.89
N LYS A 12 14.59 -19.05 -16.27
CA LYS A 12 15.50 -17.92 -16.21
C LYS A 12 15.03 -16.90 -15.17
N GLY A 13 15.97 -16.33 -14.45
CA GLY A 13 15.77 -15.22 -13.55
C GLY A 13 16.56 -13.98 -13.98
N ARG A 14 16.25 -12.84 -13.39
CA ARG A 14 17.04 -11.62 -13.51
C ARG A 14 17.65 -11.31 -12.15
N LEU A 15 18.86 -10.74 -12.14
CA LEU A 15 19.45 -10.22 -10.93
C LEU A 15 18.56 -9.05 -10.45
N ALA A 16 18.09 -9.12 -9.22
CA ALA A 16 17.41 -8.06 -8.51
C ALA A 16 18.24 -7.66 -7.30
N TYR A 17 18.16 -6.40 -6.93
CA TYR A 17 18.85 -5.85 -5.76
C TYR A 17 17.81 -5.52 -4.69
N SER A 18 18.15 -5.78 -3.45
CA SER A 18 17.41 -5.25 -2.31
C SER A 18 17.66 -3.74 -2.18
N LEU A 19 16.79 -3.02 -1.46
CA LEU A 19 17.02 -1.61 -1.17
C LEU A 19 18.30 -1.38 -0.34
N ASP A 20 18.76 -2.39 0.41
CA ASP A 20 20.00 -2.36 1.18
C ASP A 20 21.26 -2.47 0.29
N ASP A 21 21.10 -3.01 -0.92
CA ASP A 21 22.18 -3.19 -1.88
C ASP A 21 22.40 -1.98 -2.80
N VAL A 22 21.52 -0.98 -2.73
CA VAL A 22 21.54 0.18 -3.63
C VAL A 22 21.62 1.48 -2.86
N SER A 23 22.27 2.47 -3.47
CA SER A 23 22.33 3.84 -2.93
C SER A 23 22.03 4.86 -4.02
N ILE A 24 21.38 5.96 -3.63
CA ILE A 24 21.15 7.09 -4.53
C ILE A 24 22.45 7.85 -4.66
N VAL A 25 22.99 7.88 -5.88
CA VAL A 25 24.20 8.66 -6.21
C VAL A 25 23.77 10.02 -6.76
N PRO A 26 24.13 11.15 -6.13
CA PRO A 26 23.83 12.47 -6.67
C PRO A 26 24.50 12.67 -8.02
N SER A 27 23.72 12.94 -9.06
CA SER A 27 24.23 13.13 -10.43
C SER A 27 24.29 14.60 -10.88
N ARG A 28 23.71 15.52 -10.11
CA ARG A 28 23.60 16.94 -10.44
C ARG A 28 23.87 17.81 -9.22
N ARG A 29 24.19 19.09 -9.51
CA ARG A 29 24.33 20.12 -8.47
C ARG A 29 22.99 20.32 -7.75
N THR A 30 23.08 20.72 -6.49
CA THR A 30 21.94 21.10 -5.66
C THR A 30 21.06 22.12 -6.38
N ARG A 31 19.77 21.90 -6.36
CA ARG A 31 18.74 22.85 -6.80
C ARG A 31 18.01 23.39 -5.59
N ASP A 32 17.37 24.55 -5.75
CA ASP A 32 16.41 25.01 -4.78
C ASP A 32 15.24 23.98 -4.72
N PRO A 33 14.82 23.53 -3.55
CA PRO A 33 13.70 22.62 -3.41
C PRO A 33 12.42 23.09 -4.12
N GLN A 34 12.23 24.42 -4.23
CA GLN A 34 11.09 25.02 -4.91
C GLN A 34 11.11 24.82 -6.44
N ASP A 35 12.30 24.55 -7.00
CA ASP A 35 12.49 24.29 -8.44
C ASP A 35 12.34 22.81 -8.81
N VAL A 36 12.03 21.95 -7.85
CA VAL A 36 11.93 20.49 -8.05
C VAL A 36 10.46 20.08 -8.12
N SER A 37 10.03 19.56 -9.29
CA SER A 37 8.76 18.87 -9.39
C SER A 37 8.85 17.49 -8.75
N THR A 38 7.88 17.17 -7.90
CA THR A 38 7.70 15.84 -7.29
C THR A 38 6.63 15.04 -8.01
N SER A 39 6.01 15.58 -9.05
CA SER A 39 4.98 14.87 -9.83
C SER A 39 5.54 13.57 -10.44
N TRP A 40 4.74 12.55 -10.46
CA TRP A 40 5.05 11.25 -10.99
C TRP A 40 3.84 10.61 -11.66
N GLN A 41 4.05 9.61 -12.50
CA GLN A 41 3.02 8.97 -13.29
C GLN A 41 3.02 7.46 -13.08
N VAL A 42 1.81 6.91 -12.90
CA VAL A 42 1.57 5.47 -12.91
C VAL A 42 0.52 5.19 -13.97
N ASP A 43 0.94 4.53 -15.05
CA ASP A 43 0.11 4.29 -16.23
C ASP A 43 -0.52 5.60 -16.75
N ALA A 44 -1.85 5.71 -16.76
CA ALA A 44 -2.58 6.89 -17.22
C ALA A 44 -2.83 7.93 -16.10
N TYR A 45 -2.41 7.66 -14.87
CA TYR A 45 -2.66 8.53 -13.71
C TYR A 45 -1.41 9.33 -13.35
N GLU A 46 -1.60 10.61 -13.09
CA GLU A 46 -0.57 11.54 -12.63
C GLU A 46 -0.86 11.95 -11.18
N PHE A 47 0.22 12.04 -10.38
CA PHE A 47 0.16 12.38 -8.96
C PHE A 47 1.16 13.49 -8.63
N ASP A 48 0.79 14.40 -7.74
CA ASP A 48 1.65 15.52 -7.32
C ASP A 48 2.72 15.10 -6.32
N VAL A 49 2.41 14.10 -5.49
CA VAL A 49 3.25 13.65 -4.38
C VAL A 49 3.65 12.19 -4.57
N PRO A 50 4.95 11.86 -4.63
CA PRO A 50 5.44 10.50 -4.89
C PRO A 50 5.39 9.63 -3.62
N VAL A 51 4.21 9.52 -3.03
CA VAL A 51 3.94 8.72 -1.83
C VAL A 51 2.81 7.75 -2.12
N ILE A 52 3.03 6.49 -1.75
CA ILE A 52 2.03 5.43 -1.86
C ILE A 52 1.72 4.91 -0.46
N GLY A 53 0.44 4.95 -0.07
CA GLY A 53 -0.04 4.28 1.14
C GLY A 53 -0.05 2.77 0.92
N ALA A 54 0.63 2.02 1.78
CA ALA A 54 0.72 0.57 1.67
C ALA A 54 -0.65 -0.10 1.87
N PRO A 55 -0.95 -1.21 1.15
CA PRO A 55 -2.18 -1.99 1.32
C PRO A 55 -2.14 -2.81 2.61
N MET A 56 -2.31 -2.13 3.72
CA MET A 56 -2.32 -2.70 5.07
C MET A 56 -3.44 -2.05 5.87
N ASP A 57 -4.25 -2.81 6.58
CA ASP A 57 -5.38 -2.29 7.36
C ASP A 57 -4.98 -1.23 8.41
N SER A 58 -3.76 -1.36 8.96
CA SER A 58 -3.22 -0.37 9.91
C SER A 58 -2.69 0.91 9.26
N VAL A 59 -2.61 0.98 7.94
CA VAL A 59 -2.02 2.10 7.17
C VAL A 59 -3.06 2.78 6.30
N THR A 60 -3.76 2.00 5.46
CA THR A 60 -4.66 2.53 4.45
C THR A 60 -6.09 2.03 4.65
N SER A 61 -6.92 2.87 5.23
CA SER A 61 -8.38 2.75 5.25
C SER A 61 -8.99 3.44 4.01
N PRO A 62 -10.27 3.25 3.69
CA PRO A 62 -10.96 4.05 2.68
C PRO A 62 -10.81 5.55 2.92
N ALA A 63 -10.99 6.00 4.15
CA ALA A 63 -10.83 7.42 4.53
C ALA A 63 -9.40 7.91 4.31
N THR A 64 -8.38 7.11 4.65
CA THR A 64 -6.98 7.44 4.40
C THR A 64 -6.67 7.49 2.91
N ALA A 65 -7.18 6.54 2.11
CA ALA A 65 -7.01 6.54 0.66
C ALA A 65 -7.61 7.80 0.02
N ILE A 66 -8.81 8.20 0.43
CA ILE A 66 -9.47 9.43 0.01
C ILE A 66 -8.63 10.66 0.39
N ALA A 67 -8.14 10.74 1.63
CA ALA A 67 -7.34 11.86 2.09
C ALA A 67 -6.02 11.96 1.30
N MET A 68 -5.36 10.84 1.02
CA MET A 68 -4.15 10.79 0.20
C MET A 68 -4.43 11.25 -1.22
N GLY A 69 -5.51 10.78 -1.86
CA GLY A 69 -5.91 11.24 -3.18
C GLY A 69 -6.13 12.75 -3.25
N LYS A 70 -6.80 13.33 -2.26
CA LYS A 70 -7.00 14.80 -2.15
C LYS A 70 -5.70 15.59 -1.96
N MET A 71 -4.64 14.95 -1.46
CA MET A 71 -3.31 15.54 -1.33
C MET A 71 -2.40 15.28 -2.55
N GLY A 72 -2.92 14.63 -3.60
CA GLY A 72 -2.14 14.30 -4.79
C GLY A 72 -1.23 13.08 -4.63
N ALA A 73 -1.47 12.24 -3.62
CA ALA A 73 -0.77 10.98 -3.38
C ALA A 73 -1.67 9.77 -3.72
N LEU A 74 -1.14 8.56 -3.66
CA LEU A 74 -1.87 7.33 -3.96
C LEU A 74 -2.08 6.48 -2.70
N GLY A 75 -3.34 6.25 -2.30
CA GLY A 75 -3.69 5.25 -1.29
C GLY A 75 -4.05 3.92 -1.94
N VAL A 76 -3.47 2.82 -1.45
CA VAL A 76 -3.79 1.46 -1.94
C VAL A 76 -4.49 0.70 -0.82
N LEU A 77 -5.75 0.32 -1.07
CA LEU A 77 -6.54 -0.45 -0.12
C LEU A 77 -6.23 -1.94 -0.24
N ASP A 78 -6.09 -2.61 0.90
CA ASP A 78 -6.03 -4.08 0.95
C ASP A 78 -7.44 -4.67 0.76
N LEU A 79 -7.65 -5.32 -0.39
CA LEU A 79 -8.93 -5.98 -0.70
C LEU A 79 -9.10 -7.36 -0.05
N GLU A 80 -8.08 -7.86 0.63
CA GLU A 80 -8.14 -9.06 1.47
C GLU A 80 -8.14 -8.71 2.97
N GLY A 81 -8.14 -7.44 3.30
CA GLY A 81 -8.11 -6.90 4.64
C GLY A 81 -9.46 -6.85 5.36
N LEU A 82 -9.51 -6.14 6.47
CA LEU A 82 -10.71 -6.02 7.32
C LEU A 82 -11.82 -5.19 6.68
N TRP A 83 -11.46 -4.21 5.85
CA TRP A 83 -12.40 -3.31 5.18
C TRP A 83 -13.33 -4.01 4.18
N THR A 84 -12.99 -5.23 3.79
CA THR A 84 -13.78 -6.07 2.89
C THR A 84 -14.43 -7.27 3.59
N ARG A 85 -14.22 -7.40 4.90
CA ARG A 85 -14.81 -8.48 5.73
C ARG A 85 -15.90 -7.95 6.65
N TYR A 86 -15.77 -6.72 7.11
CA TYR A 86 -16.68 -6.08 8.07
C TYR A 86 -17.21 -4.76 7.52
N ASP A 87 -18.47 -4.49 7.79
CA ASP A 87 -19.13 -3.24 7.41
C ASP A 87 -18.46 -2.03 8.12
N ASP A 88 -18.14 -2.21 9.40
CA ASP A 88 -17.35 -1.25 10.19
C ASP A 88 -16.25 -1.99 10.97
N PRO A 89 -15.01 -2.04 10.45
CA PRO A 89 -13.89 -2.68 11.14
C PRO A 89 -13.21 -1.79 12.19
N GLN A 90 -13.54 -0.50 12.30
CA GLN A 90 -12.85 0.42 13.19
C GLN A 90 -12.87 -0.04 14.67
N PRO A 91 -14.00 -0.53 15.24
CA PRO A 91 -13.99 -1.04 16.60
C PRO A 91 -13.04 -2.22 16.82
N LEU A 92 -12.85 -3.07 15.80
CA LEU A 92 -11.91 -4.20 15.86
C LEU A 92 -10.45 -3.74 15.83
N LEU A 93 -10.15 -2.73 15.03
CA LEU A 93 -8.82 -2.12 14.98
C LEU A 93 -8.48 -1.43 16.31
N ASP A 94 -9.44 -0.72 16.89
CA ASP A 94 -9.30 -0.08 18.20
C ASP A 94 -9.11 -1.11 19.33
N GLU A 95 -9.82 -2.24 19.27
CA GLU A 95 -9.63 -3.37 20.18
C GLU A 95 -8.21 -3.92 20.10
N ILE A 96 -7.73 -4.23 18.89
CA ILE A 96 -6.38 -4.77 18.65
C ILE A 96 -5.31 -3.82 19.18
N ALA A 97 -5.46 -2.52 18.94
CA ALA A 97 -4.50 -1.51 19.37
C ALA A 97 -4.33 -1.43 20.90
N GLN A 98 -5.30 -1.90 21.66
CA GLN A 98 -5.29 -1.92 23.14
C GLN A 98 -4.82 -3.25 23.72
N LEU A 99 -4.72 -4.29 22.90
CA LEU A 99 -4.33 -5.62 23.38
C LEU A 99 -2.81 -5.70 23.64
N PRO A 100 -2.38 -6.47 24.66
CA PRO A 100 -0.99 -6.88 24.77
C PRO A 100 -0.53 -7.67 23.53
N ALA A 101 0.73 -7.53 23.15
CA ALA A 101 1.27 -8.10 21.91
C ALA A 101 1.08 -9.62 21.82
N ASP A 102 1.17 -10.34 22.92
CA ASP A 102 0.94 -11.80 23.01
C ASP A 102 -0.52 -12.21 22.74
N LYS A 103 -1.48 -11.31 22.96
CA LYS A 103 -2.91 -11.52 22.70
C LYS A 103 -3.35 -11.01 21.34
N ALA A 104 -2.69 -9.97 20.83
CA ALA A 104 -3.04 -9.35 19.57
C ALA A 104 -2.97 -10.32 18.40
N THR A 105 -1.97 -11.18 18.32
CA THR A 105 -1.79 -12.15 17.23
C THR A 105 -2.95 -13.14 17.17
N GLU A 106 -3.37 -13.72 18.30
CA GLU A 106 -4.49 -14.65 18.36
C GLU A 106 -5.79 -13.95 17.94
N ARG A 107 -6.00 -12.73 18.43
CA ARG A 107 -7.19 -11.93 18.09
C ARG A 107 -7.24 -11.57 16.61
N ILE A 108 -6.13 -11.17 16.02
CA ILE A 108 -6.02 -10.89 14.59
C ILE A 108 -6.40 -12.13 13.77
N GLN A 109 -5.90 -13.31 14.11
CA GLN A 109 -6.24 -14.55 13.42
C GLN A 109 -7.75 -14.84 13.46
N GLN A 110 -8.41 -14.61 14.60
CA GLN A 110 -9.85 -14.78 14.74
C GLN A 110 -10.62 -13.79 13.85
N ILE A 111 -10.22 -12.54 13.82
CA ILE A 111 -10.88 -11.50 13.04
C ILE A 111 -10.72 -11.77 11.54
N TYR A 112 -9.53 -12.17 11.10
CA TYR A 112 -9.28 -12.50 9.68
C TYR A 112 -9.88 -13.85 9.25
N ALA A 113 -10.45 -14.63 10.16
CA ALA A 113 -11.22 -15.83 9.81
C ALA A 113 -12.59 -15.52 9.18
N GLU A 114 -13.12 -14.30 9.37
CA GLU A 114 -14.33 -13.86 8.67
C GLU A 114 -14.09 -13.84 7.15
N PRO A 115 -14.99 -14.41 6.32
CA PRO A 115 -14.82 -14.41 4.87
C PRO A 115 -14.90 -13.01 4.27
N ILE A 116 -14.17 -12.80 3.16
CA ILE A 116 -14.27 -11.59 2.35
C ILE A 116 -15.67 -11.51 1.73
N LYS A 117 -16.27 -10.33 1.77
CA LYS A 117 -17.57 -10.02 1.21
C LYS A 117 -17.41 -9.26 -0.11
N PRO A 118 -17.70 -9.85 -1.27
CA PRO A 118 -17.54 -9.20 -2.56
C PRO A 118 -18.29 -7.87 -2.70
N GLU A 119 -19.44 -7.75 -2.05
CA GLU A 119 -20.24 -6.53 -2.01
C GLU A 119 -19.49 -5.38 -1.34
N LEU A 120 -18.75 -5.64 -0.25
CA LEU A 120 -17.95 -4.62 0.43
C LEU A 120 -16.76 -4.17 -0.44
N ILE A 121 -16.17 -5.05 -1.24
CA ILE A 121 -15.11 -4.65 -2.19
C ILE A 121 -15.63 -3.57 -3.13
N ILE A 122 -16.79 -3.81 -3.73
CA ILE A 122 -17.42 -2.87 -4.68
C ILE A 122 -17.78 -1.56 -3.97
N GLU A 123 -18.36 -1.65 -2.78
CA GLU A 123 -18.74 -0.48 -1.97
C GLU A 123 -17.54 0.38 -1.62
N ARG A 124 -16.45 -0.20 -1.11
CA ARG A 124 -15.22 0.54 -0.76
C ARG A 124 -14.55 1.20 -1.98
N LEU A 125 -14.54 0.50 -3.12
CA LEU A 125 -13.99 1.08 -4.35
C LEU A 125 -14.83 2.27 -4.85
N HIS A 126 -16.18 2.19 -4.74
CA HIS A 126 -17.05 3.32 -5.08
C HIS A 126 -16.88 4.47 -4.08
N GLU A 127 -16.82 4.19 -2.78
CA GLU A 127 -16.58 5.19 -1.75
C GLU A 127 -15.31 6.01 -2.01
N ILE A 128 -14.21 5.33 -2.35
CA ILE A 128 -12.93 5.98 -2.64
C ILE A 128 -12.96 6.76 -3.95
N ARG A 129 -13.55 6.16 -5.01
CA ARG A 129 -13.59 6.78 -6.34
C ARG A 129 -14.47 8.04 -6.38
N ASP A 130 -15.60 8.04 -5.68
CA ASP A 130 -16.63 9.06 -5.79
C ASP A 130 -16.39 10.24 -4.81
N ALA A 131 -15.32 10.19 -4.00
CA ALA A 131 -14.95 11.22 -3.02
C ALA A 131 -13.95 12.26 -3.56
#